data_ef88a30d2dd783a4dc2146563a1519ec
#
_entry.id   ef88a30d2dd783a4dc2146563a1519ec
#
_cell.length_a   1.000
_cell.length_b   1.000
_cell.length_c   1.000
_cell.angle_alpha   90.00
_cell.angle_beta   90.00
_cell.angle_gamma   90.00
#
_symmetry.space_group_name_H-M   'P 1'
#
loop_
_entity.id
_entity.type
_entity.pdbx_description
1 polymer ?
#
loop_
_entity_poly.entity_id
_entity_poly.type
_entity_poly.pdbx_seq_one_letter_code
_entity_poly.pdbx_strand_id
1 'polypeptide(L)'
;SMAQAGKSGTTTKNRDALFAGFTPYYTCVVWGGYDDNAVQNSGQTTYPKKIWKAVMSRIHEDLPYADFEKPDGIVTATVCKESGKLAIDGVCTNDPRGNMAYTEYFATGTAPTDYCDHHILANICADSGQLAGANCPNTYATGVYVIGGSANTEDAPYLLTEEALANTCTMHNAPSTPYESTPYTPVPGVTDLPSQDTNTGTTDNST
;
A
#
# COMPACT_ATOMS: atom_id res chain seq x y z
N SER A 1 25.22 8.82 0.85
CA SER A 1 24.34 9.91 0.37
C SER A 1 23.41 10.33 1.50
N MET A 2 23.14 11.60 1.63
CA MET A 2 22.24 12.19 2.64
C MET A 2 20.77 11.74 2.41
N ALA A 3 20.02 11.47 3.48
CA ALA A 3 18.57 11.27 3.38
C ALA A 3 17.91 12.54 2.83
N GLN A 4 17.00 12.39 1.89
CA GLN A 4 16.38 13.52 1.22
C GLN A 4 14.97 13.18 0.72
N ALA A 5 14.09 14.17 0.73
CA ALA A 5 12.77 14.09 0.15
C ALA A 5 12.51 15.36 -0.70
N GLY A 6 11.63 15.25 -1.68
CA GLY A 6 11.30 16.41 -2.50
C GLY A 6 10.18 16.12 -3.49
N LYS A 7 9.58 17.23 -3.96
CA LYS A 7 8.46 17.20 -4.89
C LYS A 7 8.64 18.25 -5.97
N SER A 8 8.41 17.86 -7.22
CA SER A 8 8.32 18.78 -8.36
C SER A 8 6.93 19.41 -8.42
N GLY A 9 6.86 20.63 -8.89
CA GLY A 9 5.64 21.33 -9.27
C GLY A 9 5.74 21.84 -10.70
N THR A 10 4.65 21.76 -11.45
CA THR A 10 4.54 22.32 -12.79
C THR A 10 3.15 22.91 -12.94
N THR A 11 3.07 24.17 -13.32
CA THR A 11 1.78 24.83 -13.53
C THR A 11 1.17 24.48 -14.88
N THR A 12 -0.10 24.76 -15.05
CA THR A 12 -0.83 24.50 -16.30
C THR A 12 -0.11 25.14 -17.49
N LYS A 13 0.04 24.37 -18.56
CA LYS A 13 0.76 24.76 -19.80
C LYS A 13 2.27 25.03 -19.57
N ASN A 14 2.88 24.42 -18.54
CA ASN A 14 4.32 24.53 -18.26
C ASN A 14 4.80 26.00 -18.13
N ARG A 15 4.04 26.86 -17.50
CA ARG A 15 4.46 28.26 -17.30
C ARG A 15 5.51 28.41 -16.22
N ASP A 16 5.34 27.63 -15.14
CA ASP A 16 6.29 27.56 -14.04
C ASP A 16 6.75 26.14 -13.81
N ALA A 17 7.98 25.97 -13.43
CA ALA A 17 8.56 24.74 -12.97
C ALA A 17 9.18 24.95 -11.58
N LEU A 18 8.86 24.11 -10.63
CA LEU A 18 9.32 24.20 -9.25
C LEU A 18 9.91 22.88 -8.81
N PHE A 19 10.83 22.97 -7.90
CA PHE A 19 11.27 21.82 -7.12
C PHE A 19 11.51 22.27 -5.67
N ALA A 20 10.77 21.68 -4.73
CA ALA A 20 10.98 21.83 -3.30
C ALA A 20 11.55 20.52 -2.76
N GLY A 21 12.63 20.59 -2.01
CA GLY A 21 13.24 19.42 -1.41
C GLY A 21 13.98 19.78 -0.13
N PHE A 22 14.18 18.79 0.72
CA PHE A 22 14.80 18.96 2.03
C PHE A 22 15.62 17.73 2.43
N THR A 23 16.51 17.96 3.34
CA THR A 23 17.30 16.98 4.06
C THR A 23 17.09 17.23 5.55
N PRO A 24 17.65 16.41 6.46
CA PRO A 24 17.64 16.73 7.89
C PRO A 24 18.30 18.08 8.26
N TYR A 25 19.13 18.65 7.37
CA TYR A 25 19.84 19.91 7.61
C TYR A 25 19.17 21.13 6.98
N TYR A 26 18.76 21.02 5.72
CA TYR A 26 18.33 22.18 4.93
C TYR A 26 17.11 21.90 4.07
N THR A 27 16.31 22.94 3.91
CA THR A 27 15.25 23.00 2.91
C THR A 27 15.63 23.99 1.81
N CYS A 28 15.42 23.60 0.57
CA CYS A 28 15.65 24.47 -0.59
C CYS A 28 14.48 24.36 -1.56
N VAL A 29 14.04 25.49 -2.07
CA VAL A 29 13.01 25.57 -3.12
C VAL A 29 13.61 26.33 -4.30
N VAL A 30 13.45 25.76 -5.48
CA VAL A 30 13.85 26.40 -6.75
C VAL A 30 12.60 26.60 -7.58
N TRP A 31 12.38 27.83 -7.97
CA TRP A 31 11.37 28.22 -8.95
C TRP A 31 12.05 28.65 -10.25
N GLY A 32 11.39 28.38 -11.34
CA GLY A 32 11.81 28.83 -12.64
C GLY A 32 10.63 29.11 -13.56
N GLY A 33 10.66 30.25 -14.18
CA GLY A 33 9.61 30.75 -15.05
C GLY A 33 10.05 32.03 -15.77
N TYR A 34 9.15 32.62 -16.54
CA TYR A 34 9.34 33.90 -17.20
C TYR A 34 8.50 34.97 -16.50
N ASP A 35 9.03 36.18 -16.37
CA ASP A 35 8.33 37.30 -15.70
C ASP A 35 7.03 37.71 -16.42
N ASP A 36 6.96 37.49 -17.72
CA ASP A 36 5.78 37.70 -18.56
C ASP A 36 4.81 36.50 -18.58
N ASN A 37 5.08 35.48 -17.74
CA ASN A 37 4.30 34.27 -17.66
C ASN A 37 4.24 33.48 -19.00
N ALA A 38 5.28 33.58 -19.83
CA ALA A 38 5.38 32.81 -21.07
C ALA A 38 5.48 31.31 -20.81
N VAL A 39 5.08 30.52 -21.80
CA VAL A 39 5.13 29.06 -21.73
C VAL A 39 6.57 28.59 -21.90
N GLN A 40 7.02 27.72 -20.99
CA GLN A 40 8.30 27.01 -21.11
C GLN A 40 8.14 25.79 -22.03
N ASN A 41 9.19 25.43 -22.76
CA ASN A 41 9.19 24.19 -23.53
C ASN A 41 9.10 22.97 -22.59
N SER A 42 8.32 21.98 -22.94
CA SER A 42 8.05 20.80 -22.10
C SER A 42 9.32 20.06 -21.66
N GLY A 43 10.39 20.08 -22.46
CA GLY A 43 11.69 19.48 -22.09
C GLY A 43 12.50 20.30 -21.06
N GLN A 44 12.10 21.51 -20.75
CA GLN A 44 12.85 22.43 -19.88
C GLN A 44 12.36 22.42 -18.41
N THR A 45 11.26 21.74 -18.10
CA THR A 45 10.66 21.78 -16.74
C THR A 45 11.45 21.01 -15.68
N THR A 46 12.55 20.38 -16.04
CA THR A 46 13.38 19.57 -15.11
C THR A 46 14.56 20.34 -14.51
N TYR A 47 14.87 21.56 -15.00
CA TYR A 47 16.05 22.28 -14.54
C TYR A 47 15.99 22.73 -13.06
N PRO A 48 14.84 23.04 -12.45
CA PRO A 48 14.81 23.37 -11.03
C PRO A 48 15.35 22.23 -10.15
N LYS A 49 15.04 20.97 -10.49
CA LYS A 49 15.61 19.80 -9.81
C LYS A 49 17.12 19.70 -9.97
N LYS A 50 17.66 20.06 -11.16
CA LYS A 50 19.10 20.05 -11.41
C LYS A 50 19.82 21.12 -10.60
N ILE A 51 19.25 22.34 -10.54
CA ILE A 51 19.77 23.44 -9.72
C ILE A 51 19.71 23.08 -8.25
N TRP A 52 18.57 22.57 -7.78
CA TRP A 52 18.43 22.09 -6.41
C TRP A 52 19.51 21.08 -6.05
N LYS A 53 19.72 20.07 -6.90
CA LYS A 53 20.77 19.06 -6.69
C LYS A 53 22.15 19.69 -6.59
N ALA A 54 22.48 20.63 -7.46
CA ALA A 54 23.78 21.30 -7.47
C ALA A 54 24.03 22.12 -6.18
N VAL A 55 23.02 22.90 -5.76
CA VAL A 55 23.06 23.69 -4.52
C VAL A 55 23.21 22.77 -3.31
N MET A 56 22.28 21.81 -3.19
CA MET A 56 22.26 20.91 -2.02
C MET A 56 23.52 20.04 -1.93
N SER A 57 24.04 19.55 -3.04
CA SER A 57 25.29 18.78 -3.02
C SER A 57 26.44 19.61 -2.46
N ARG A 58 26.55 20.89 -2.85
CA ARG A 58 27.64 21.74 -2.41
C ARG A 58 27.55 22.12 -0.93
N ILE A 59 26.36 22.50 -0.45
CA ILE A 59 26.18 22.88 0.97
C ILE A 59 26.23 21.69 1.93
N HIS A 60 26.22 20.45 1.43
CA HIS A 60 26.32 19.22 2.22
C HIS A 60 27.70 18.58 2.14
N GLU A 61 28.65 19.18 1.43
CA GLU A 61 29.94 18.54 1.13
C GLU A 61 30.69 18.10 2.39
N ASP A 62 30.64 18.92 3.44
CA ASP A 62 31.33 18.65 4.71
C ASP A 62 30.40 18.22 5.85
N LEU A 63 29.12 17.95 5.56
CA LEU A 63 28.18 17.54 6.61
C LEU A 63 28.17 16.04 6.78
N PRO A 64 28.15 15.55 8.04
CA PRO A 64 28.02 14.12 8.31
C PRO A 64 26.67 13.60 7.81
N TYR A 65 26.60 12.29 7.54
CA TYR A 65 25.33 11.66 7.21
C TYR A 65 24.33 11.84 8.34
N ALA A 66 23.11 12.21 7.98
CA ALA A 66 21.96 12.22 8.87
C ALA A 66 20.75 11.60 8.15
N ASP A 67 19.88 10.97 8.90
CA ASP A 67 18.60 10.44 8.44
C ASP A 67 17.47 11.21 9.10
N PHE A 68 16.26 11.08 8.54
CA PHE A 68 15.06 11.61 9.18
C PHE A 68 14.71 10.76 10.40
N GLU A 69 14.57 11.43 11.53
CA GLU A 69 14.11 10.76 12.75
C GLU A 69 12.63 10.46 12.66
N LYS A 70 12.26 9.20 12.99
CA LYS A 70 10.86 8.84 13.14
C LYS A 70 10.32 9.48 14.43
N PRO A 71 9.26 10.33 14.35
CA PRO A 71 8.69 10.93 15.54
C PRO A 71 8.16 9.88 16.52
N ASP A 72 8.14 10.22 17.80
CA ASP A 72 7.46 9.43 18.80
C ASP A 72 5.97 9.30 18.49
N GLY A 73 5.37 8.19 18.90
CA GLY A 73 3.96 7.94 18.66
C GLY A 73 3.61 7.49 17.23
N ILE A 74 4.62 7.14 16.41
CA ILE A 74 4.41 6.51 15.10
C ILE A 74 4.67 5.01 15.19
N VAL A 75 3.66 4.23 14.82
CA VAL A 75 3.71 2.76 14.70
C VAL A 75 3.61 2.36 13.23
N THR A 76 4.02 1.14 12.92
CA THR A 76 3.88 0.56 11.58
C THR A 76 2.91 -0.61 11.59
N ALA A 77 2.18 -0.80 10.50
CA ALA A 77 1.38 -1.99 10.26
C ALA A 77 1.48 -2.41 8.80
N THR A 78 1.44 -3.70 8.53
CA THR A 78 1.35 -4.20 7.16
C THR A 78 -0.11 -4.22 6.75
N VAL A 79 -0.46 -3.43 5.73
CA VAL A 79 -1.83 -3.23 5.27
C VAL A 79 -1.99 -3.63 3.81
N CYS A 80 -3.21 -3.95 3.45
CA CYS A 80 -3.59 -4.24 2.08
C CYS A 80 -3.89 -2.94 1.32
N LYS A 81 -3.33 -2.77 0.13
CA LYS A 81 -3.55 -1.59 -0.75
C LYS A 81 -5.00 -1.42 -1.17
N GLU A 82 -5.74 -2.53 -1.31
CA GLU A 82 -7.13 -2.51 -1.78
C GLU A 82 -8.10 -2.10 -0.66
N SER A 83 -7.96 -2.69 0.52
CA SER A 83 -8.91 -2.47 1.62
C SER A 83 -8.46 -1.41 2.63
N GLY A 84 -7.17 -1.10 2.70
CA GLY A 84 -6.59 -0.29 3.78
C GLY A 84 -6.55 -0.98 5.14
N LYS A 85 -7.03 -2.22 5.24
CA LYS A 85 -7.03 -3.03 6.47
C LYS A 85 -5.75 -3.84 6.58
N LEU A 86 -5.55 -4.54 7.73
CA LEU A 86 -4.39 -5.42 7.91
C LEU A 86 -4.31 -6.45 6.78
N ALA A 87 -3.14 -6.58 6.18
CA ALA A 87 -2.93 -7.54 5.11
C ALA A 87 -2.94 -8.98 5.68
N ILE A 88 -3.50 -9.90 4.89
CA ILE A 88 -3.46 -11.33 5.17
C ILE A 88 -2.32 -11.91 4.35
N ASP A 89 -1.31 -12.46 5.03
CA ASP A 89 -0.19 -13.13 4.37
C ASP A 89 -0.67 -14.37 3.61
N GLY A 90 -0.05 -14.64 2.45
CA GLY A 90 -0.51 -15.72 1.56
C GLY A 90 -1.79 -15.41 0.79
N VAL A 91 -2.52 -14.35 1.16
CA VAL A 91 -3.73 -13.90 0.47
C VAL A 91 -3.48 -12.54 -0.21
N CYS A 92 -3.30 -11.46 0.54
CA CYS A 92 -3.02 -10.14 -0.06
C CYS A 92 -1.66 -10.09 -0.78
N THR A 93 -0.69 -10.90 -0.34
CA THR A 93 0.62 -11.03 -0.98
C THR A 93 0.58 -11.80 -2.31
N ASN A 94 -0.46 -12.60 -2.51
CA ASN A 94 -0.65 -13.45 -3.69
C ASN A 94 -1.79 -12.97 -4.61
N ASP A 95 -2.14 -11.69 -4.55
CA ASP A 95 -3.07 -11.10 -5.54
C ASP A 95 -2.53 -11.35 -6.96
N PRO A 96 -3.36 -11.82 -7.91
CA PRO A 96 -2.94 -12.09 -9.28
C PRO A 96 -2.29 -10.89 -9.99
N ARG A 97 -2.60 -9.67 -9.55
CA ARG A 97 -2.03 -8.41 -10.08
C ARG A 97 -0.70 -8.03 -9.42
N GLY A 98 -0.25 -8.79 -8.42
CA GLY A 98 0.98 -8.58 -7.67
C GLY A 98 0.76 -8.40 -6.17
N ASN A 99 1.85 -8.26 -5.42
CA ASN A 99 1.78 -8.09 -3.97
C ASN A 99 1.04 -6.80 -3.58
N MET A 100 -0.11 -6.96 -2.90
CA MET A 100 -0.93 -5.86 -2.39
C MET A 100 -0.67 -5.55 -0.92
N ALA A 101 0.23 -6.26 -0.24
CA ALA A 101 0.62 -5.98 1.12
C ALA A 101 1.81 -5.00 1.14
N TYR A 102 1.76 -3.99 2.00
CA TYR A 102 2.86 -3.05 2.22
C TYR A 102 2.85 -2.52 3.65
N THR A 103 4.00 -2.08 4.11
CA THR A 103 4.13 -1.45 5.43
C THR A 103 3.77 0.03 5.35
N GLU A 104 2.86 0.48 6.22
CA GLU A 104 2.43 1.86 6.33
C GLU A 104 2.68 2.39 7.76
N TYR A 105 2.74 3.71 7.89
CA TYR A 105 2.96 4.41 9.15
C TYR A 105 1.67 5.01 9.68
N PHE A 106 1.42 4.83 10.97
CA PHE A 106 0.21 5.29 11.65
C PHE A 106 0.57 6.03 12.93
N ALA A 107 -0.24 7.02 13.30
CA ALA A 107 -0.19 7.50 14.68
C ALA A 107 -0.64 6.38 15.63
N THR A 108 -0.06 6.33 16.82
CA THR A 108 -0.44 5.33 17.83
C THR A 108 -1.95 5.34 18.07
N GLY A 109 -2.58 4.19 17.97
CA GLY A 109 -4.03 4.01 18.12
C GLY A 109 -4.86 4.27 16.86
N THR A 110 -4.23 4.59 15.70
CA THR A 110 -4.95 4.78 14.43
C THR A 110 -4.67 3.69 13.39
N ALA A 111 -3.78 2.75 13.68
CA ALA A 111 -3.55 1.61 12.82
C ALA A 111 -4.84 0.75 12.73
N PRO A 112 -5.14 0.17 11.56
CA PRO A 112 -6.29 -0.71 11.41
C PRO A 112 -6.16 -1.93 12.33
N THR A 113 -7.29 -2.43 12.84
CA THR A 113 -7.38 -3.64 13.66
C THR A 113 -8.01 -4.80 12.91
N ASP A 114 -8.77 -4.50 11.87
CA ASP A 114 -9.47 -5.51 11.07
C ASP A 114 -8.59 -5.99 9.91
N TYR A 115 -8.71 -7.26 9.59
CA TYR A 115 -8.03 -7.84 8.43
C TYR A 115 -8.76 -7.54 7.12
N CYS A 116 -8.01 -7.65 6.02
CA CYS A 116 -8.53 -7.45 4.67
C CYS A 116 -9.75 -8.32 4.39
N ASP A 117 -10.79 -7.70 3.89
CA ASP A 117 -12.05 -8.31 3.45
C ASP A 117 -12.26 -8.21 1.92
N HIS A 118 -11.28 -7.67 1.20
CA HIS A 118 -11.32 -7.58 -0.26
C HIS A 118 -10.67 -8.77 -0.96
N HIS A 119 -9.81 -9.52 -0.26
CA HIS A 119 -9.16 -10.71 -0.80
C HIS A 119 -9.67 -11.95 -0.11
N ILE A 120 -10.01 -12.97 -0.89
CA ILE A 120 -10.37 -14.29 -0.39
C ILE A 120 -9.61 -15.39 -1.12
N LEU A 121 -9.37 -16.50 -0.42
CA LEU A 121 -8.90 -17.74 -1.03
C LEU A 121 -10.13 -18.56 -1.38
N ALA A 122 -10.36 -18.81 -2.67
CA ALA A 122 -11.53 -19.55 -3.12
C ALA A 122 -11.22 -21.03 -3.36
N ASN A 123 -12.11 -21.89 -2.89
CA ASN A 123 -12.15 -23.31 -3.26
C ASN A 123 -13.04 -23.49 -4.48
N ILE A 124 -12.54 -24.22 -5.45
CA ILE A 124 -13.23 -24.50 -6.71
C ILE A 124 -13.58 -25.99 -6.78
N CYS A 125 -14.77 -26.29 -7.24
CA CYS A 125 -15.17 -27.64 -7.59
C CYS A 125 -14.41 -28.09 -8.85
N ALA A 126 -13.67 -29.20 -8.76
CA ALA A 126 -12.85 -29.68 -9.87
C ALA A 126 -13.68 -30.10 -11.09
N ASP A 127 -14.92 -30.55 -10.86
CA ASP A 127 -15.78 -31.09 -11.93
C ASP A 127 -16.53 -29.98 -12.68
N SER A 128 -16.93 -28.89 -12.01
CA SER A 128 -17.71 -27.82 -12.62
C SER A 128 -16.94 -26.55 -12.89
N GLY A 129 -15.78 -26.35 -12.25
CA GLY A 129 -15.03 -25.09 -12.30
C GLY A 129 -15.70 -23.92 -11.57
N GLN A 130 -16.81 -24.15 -10.87
CA GLN A 130 -17.52 -23.16 -10.08
C GLN A 130 -17.01 -23.13 -8.63
N LEU A 131 -17.36 -22.11 -7.84
CA LEU A 131 -17.12 -22.10 -6.41
C LEU A 131 -17.67 -23.38 -5.77
N ALA A 132 -16.86 -24.02 -4.94
CA ALA A 132 -17.23 -25.32 -4.36
C ALA A 132 -18.37 -25.14 -3.35
N GLY A 133 -19.38 -25.98 -3.46
CA GLY A 133 -20.41 -26.18 -2.43
C GLY A 133 -20.03 -27.28 -1.45
N ALA A 134 -20.81 -27.42 -0.37
CA ALA A 134 -20.55 -28.39 0.70
C ALA A 134 -20.50 -29.86 0.24
N ASN A 135 -21.16 -30.18 -0.87
CA ASN A 135 -21.26 -31.54 -1.41
C ASN A 135 -20.28 -31.84 -2.55
N CYS A 136 -19.36 -30.90 -2.87
CA CYS A 136 -18.38 -31.15 -3.92
C CYS A 136 -17.36 -32.21 -3.46
N PRO A 137 -17.24 -33.38 -4.18
CA PRO A 137 -16.36 -34.45 -3.76
C PRO A 137 -14.88 -34.11 -3.93
N ASN A 138 -14.58 -33.30 -4.95
CA ASN A 138 -13.22 -32.89 -5.29
C ASN A 138 -13.15 -31.36 -5.37
N THR A 139 -12.34 -30.76 -4.49
CA THR A 139 -12.14 -29.32 -4.45
C THR A 139 -10.65 -29.00 -4.47
N TYR A 140 -10.31 -27.84 -5.02
CA TYR A 140 -8.95 -27.31 -4.95
C TYR A 140 -8.99 -25.81 -4.72
N ALA A 141 -8.01 -25.29 -3.96
CA ALA A 141 -7.80 -23.87 -3.81
C ALA A 141 -7.10 -23.34 -5.07
N THR A 142 -7.74 -22.45 -5.80
CA THR A 142 -7.19 -21.97 -7.09
C THR A 142 -6.43 -20.66 -6.98
N GLY A 143 -6.54 -19.97 -5.91
CA GLY A 143 -5.86 -18.71 -5.79
C GLY A 143 -6.70 -17.64 -5.10
N VAL A 144 -6.15 -16.45 -5.12
CA VAL A 144 -6.70 -15.28 -4.47
C VAL A 144 -7.60 -14.55 -5.45
N TYR A 145 -8.78 -14.20 -5.00
CA TYR A 145 -9.73 -13.40 -5.73
C TYR A 145 -10.05 -12.11 -4.96
N VAL A 146 -10.43 -11.08 -5.70
CA VAL A 146 -10.87 -9.80 -5.16
C VAL A 146 -12.39 -9.76 -5.15
N ILE A 147 -12.97 -9.41 -4.00
CA ILE A 147 -14.42 -9.23 -3.86
C ILE A 147 -14.80 -7.80 -4.27
N GLY A 148 -15.80 -7.70 -5.11
CA GLY A 148 -16.32 -6.42 -5.58
C GLY A 148 -15.61 -5.91 -6.83
N GLY A 149 -16.10 -4.81 -7.36
CA GLY A 149 -15.65 -4.24 -8.63
C GLY A 149 -16.58 -4.52 -9.79
N SER A 150 -16.29 -3.92 -10.94
CA SER A 150 -17.07 -4.09 -12.16
C SER A 150 -16.47 -5.17 -13.05
N ALA A 151 -17.27 -6.12 -13.49
CA ALA A 151 -16.88 -7.18 -14.41
C ALA A 151 -16.38 -6.68 -15.78
N ASN A 152 -16.47 -5.40 -16.06
CA ASN A 152 -16.06 -4.77 -17.33
C ASN A 152 -14.67 -4.12 -17.29
N THR A 153 -13.83 -4.49 -16.34
CA THR A 153 -12.46 -3.99 -16.20
C THR A 153 -11.45 -5.03 -16.69
N GLU A 154 -10.21 -4.59 -16.93
CA GLU A 154 -9.08 -5.49 -17.21
C GLU A 154 -8.84 -6.51 -16.09
N ASP A 155 -9.29 -6.20 -14.87
CA ASP A 155 -9.20 -7.06 -13.69
C ASP A 155 -10.32 -8.09 -13.58
N ALA A 156 -11.31 -8.11 -14.49
CA ALA A 156 -12.46 -9.00 -14.45
C ALA A 156 -12.13 -10.49 -14.22
N PRO A 157 -11.02 -11.05 -14.75
CA PRO A 157 -10.65 -12.45 -14.49
C PRO A 157 -10.33 -12.77 -13.02
N TYR A 158 -10.02 -11.75 -12.23
CA TYR A 158 -9.61 -11.88 -10.83
C TYR A 158 -10.68 -11.46 -9.83
N LEU A 159 -11.82 -10.95 -10.35
CA LEU A 159 -12.92 -10.47 -9.53
C LEU A 159 -13.96 -11.56 -9.32
N LEU A 160 -14.35 -11.77 -8.06
CA LEU A 160 -15.56 -12.51 -7.72
C LEU A 160 -16.70 -11.51 -7.57
N THR A 161 -17.65 -11.59 -8.48
CA THR A 161 -18.87 -10.80 -8.41
C THR A 161 -19.78 -11.32 -7.29
N GLU A 162 -20.69 -10.48 -6.78
CA GLU A 162 -21.70 -10.90 -5.82
C GLU A 162 -22.52 -12.09 -6.34
N GLU A 163 -22.79 -12.12 -7.65
CA GLU A 163 -23.51 -13.22 -8.29
C GLU A 163 -22.70 -14.53 -8.23
N ALA A 164 -21.39 -14.49 -8.48
CA ALA A 164 -20.51 -15.65 -8.36
C ALA A 164 -20.42 -16.15 -6.91
N LEU A 165 -20.38 -15.23 -5.93
CA LEU A 165 -20.39 -15.58 -4.50
C LEU A 165 -21.72 -16.17 -4.04
N ALA A 166 -22.83 -15.76 -4.64
CA ALA A 166 -24.15 -16.29 -4.34
C ALA A 166 -24.41 -17.68 -4.96
N ASN A 167 -23.64 -18.07 -5.99
CA ASN A 167 -23.86 -19.30 -6.75
C ASN A 167 -22.67 -20.26 -6.58
N THR A 168 -22.84 -21.24 -5.71
CA THR A 168 -21.91 -22.39 -5.62
C THR A 168 -22.22 -23.44 -6.67
N CYS A 169 -21.34 -24.44 -6.78
CA CYS A 169 -21.47 -25.53 -7.74
C CYS A 169 -22.88 -26.15 -7.76
N THR A 170 -23.54 -26.11 -8.91
CA THR A 170 -24.87 -26.70 -9.11
C THR A 170 -24.82 -28.16 -9.56
N MET A 171 -23.65 -28.67 -9.94
CA MET A 171 -23.49 -30.02 -10.48
C MET A 171 -23.69 -31.09 -9.42
N HIS A 172 -23.40 -30.80 -8.14
CA HIS A 172 -23.49 -31.75 -7.03
C HIS A 172 -24.75 -31.57 -6.18
N ASN A 173 -25.81 -31.03 -6.74
CA ASN A 173 -27.17 -30.93 -6.15
C ASN A 173 -27.19 -30.45 -4.68
N ALA A 174 -26.33 -29.54 -4.30
CA ALA A 174 -26.49 -28.81 -3.06
C ALA A 174 -27.55 -27.72 -3.26
N PRO A 175 -28.47 -27.50 -2.30
CA PRO A 175 -29.22 -26.23 -2.31
C PRO A 175 -28.18 -25.12 -2.33
N SER A 176 -28.39 -24.10 -3.18
CA SER A 176 -27.50 -22.97 -3.33
C SER A 176 -27.37 -22.25 -1.98
N THR A 177 -26.36 -22.65 -1.20
CA THR A 177 -25.95 -21.88 -0.05
C THR A 177 -24.96 -20.85 -0.56
N PRO A 178 -25.11 -19.59 -0.17
CA PRO A 178 -24.13 -18.57 -0.49
C PRO A 178 -22.73 -19.06 -0.07
N TYR A 179 -21.72 -18.77 -0.88
CA TYR A 179 -20.34 -19.06 -0.51
C TYR A 179 -20.01 -18.28 0.77
N GLU A 180 -19.90 -19.00 1.88
CA GLU A 180 -19.37 -18.42 3.10
C GLU A 180 -17.85 -18.44 3.00
N SER A 181 -17.26 -17.28 2.72
CA SER A 181 -15.84 -17.10 2.93
C SER A 181 -15.59 -17.32 4.43
N THR A 182 -14.82 -18.36 4.76
CA THR A 182 -14.38 -18.52 6.15
C THR A 182 -13.61 -17.25 6.53
N PRO A 183 -14.07 -16.51 7.56
CA PRO A 183 -13.27 -15.40 8.07
C PRO A 183 -11.90 -15.96 8.44
N TYR A 184 -10.85 -15.29 8.00
CA TYR A 184 -9.50 -15.61 8.45
C TYR A 184 -9.48 -15.51 9.98
N THR A 185 -9.37 -16.65 10.64
CA THR A 185 -9.09 -16.69 12.07
C THR A 185 -7.57 -16.71 12.22
N PRO A 186 -6.95 -15.69 12.84
CA PRO A 186 -5.53 -15.71 13.13
C PRO A 186 -5.19 -16.97 13.91
N VAL A 187 -4.16 -17.68 13.48
CA VAL A 187 -3.66 -18.83 14.24
C VAL A 187 -3.16 -18.31 15.60
N PRO A 188 -3.66 -18.81 16.75
CA PRO A 188 -3.18 -18.38 18.05
C PRO A 188 -1.67 -18.62 18.17
N GLY A 189 -0.89 -17.56 18.34
CA GLY A 189 0.57 -17.64 18.47
C GLY A 189 1.37 -16.93 17.36
N VAL A 190 0.75 -16.51 16.26
CA VAL A 190 1.37 -15.61 15.28
C VAL A 190 0.93 -14.19 15.61
N THR A 191 1.57 -13.61 16.59
CA THR A 191 1.40 -12.20 16.92
C THR A 191 2.42 -11.39 16.13
N ASP A 192 2.13 -11.13 14.86
CA ASP A 192 2.77 -10.04 14.11
C ASP A 192 2.04 -8.72 14.34
N LEU A 193 1.55 -8.50 15.54
CA LEU A 193 1.35 -7.13 16.00
C LEU A 193 2.74 -6.53 16.19
N PRO A 194 3.09 -5.43 15.50
CA PRO A 194 4.34 -4.75 15.78
C PRO A 194 4.36 -4.46 17.28
N SER A 195 5.37 -5.00 17.96
CA SER A 195 5.60 -4.77 19.38
C SER A 195 5.44 -3.29 19.64
N GLN A 196 4.53 -2.93 20.49
CA GLN A 196 4.49 -1.60 21.07
C GLN A 196 5.78 -1.50 21.89
N ASP A 197 6.80 -0.91 21.31
CA ASP A 197 7.98 -0.50 22.07
C ASP A 197 7.51 0.55 23.10
N THR A 198 7.08 0.04 24.22
CA THR A 198 6.95 0.85 25.44
C THR A 198 8.37 1.08 25.96
N ASN A 199 9.09 1.95 25.30
CA ASN A 199 10.32 2.49 25.89
C ASN A 199 9.92 3.51 26.95
N THR A 200 9.55 3.01 28.13
CA THR A 200 9.53 3.81 29.35
C THR A 200 10.98 4.12 29.71
N GLY A 201 11.50 5.19 29.15
CA GLY A 201 12.77 5.77 29.59
C GLY A 201 12.66 6.16 31.06
N THR A 202 13.16 5.29 31.91
CA THR A 202 13.47 5.64 33.31
C THR A 202 14.63 6.61 33.28
N THR A 203 14.32 7.90 33.45
CA THR A 203 15.34 8.88 33.79
C THR A 203 15.78 8.59 35.23
N ASP A 204 16.88 7.89 35.37
CA ASP A 204 17.56 7.78 36.66
C ASP A 204 18.35 9.08 36.86
N ASN A 205 17.84 9.91 37.75
CA ASN A 205 18.45 11.15 38.19
C ASN A 205 19.14 10.84 39.51
N SER A 206 20.42 10.57 39.50
CA SER A 206 21.24 10.43 40.70
C SER A 206 22.63 11.01 40.51
N THR A 207 22.84 12.14 41.20
CA THR A 207 24.10 12.84 41.60
C THR A 207 24.95 13.40 40.49
#